data_5e8c66a17e58ce1b97704097780a07eb
#
_entry.id   5e8c66a17e58ce1b97704097780a07eb
#
_cell.length_a   1.000
_cell.length_b   1.000
_cell.length_c   1.000
_cell.angle_alpha   90.00
_cell.angle_beta   90.00
_cell.angle_gamma   90.00
#
_symmetry.space_group_name_H-M   'P 1'
#
loop_
_entity.id
_entity.type
_entity.pdbx_description
1 polymer ?
#
loop_
_entity_poly.entity_id
_entity_poly.type
_entity_poly.pdbx_seq_one_letter_code
_entity_poly.pdbx_strand_id
1 'polypeptide(L)' 'MPSGTVKWFNETRGYGFIAPNDGGNVVFVHIKAVQKAGFNGLVEGAKVDFDVVDNRGKQAAENLQVK' A
#
# COMPACT_ATOMS: atom_id res chain seq x y z
N MET A 1 -9.75 -7.77 -6.02
CA MET A 1 -8.62 -7.08 -5.38
C MET A 1 -8.82 -5.57 -5.52
N PRO A 2 -8.82 -4.83 -4.43
CA PRO A 2 -8.87 -3.38 -4.54
C PRO A 2 -7.66 -2.83 -5.29
N SER A 3 -7.86 -1.70 -5.93
CA SER A 3 -6.78 -0.98 -6.61
C SER A 3 -6.70 0.42 -6.05
N GLY A 4 -5.53 1.01 -6.12
CA GLY A 4 -5.33 2.37 -5.65
C GLY A 4 -4.07 2.99 -6.19
N THR A 5 -3.80 4.20 -5.73
CA THR A 5 -2.62 4.95 -6.11
C THR A 5 -1.82 5.27 -4.85
N VAL A 6 -0.51 5.07 -4.91
CA VAL A 6 0.35 5.39 -3.77
C VAL A 6 0.31 6.90 -3.53
N LYS A 7 -0.16 7.28 -2.35
CA LYS A 7 -0.23 8.68 -1.96
C LYS A 7 1.15 9.20 -1.58
N TRP A 8 1.86 8.43 -0.76
CA TRP A 8 3.27 8.66 -0.47
C TRP A 8 3.84 7.43 0.23
N PHE A 9 5.15 7.30 0.19
CA PHE A 9 5.82 6.21 0.86
C PHE A 9 7.18 6.70 1.34
N ASN A 10 7.54 6.33 2.57
CA ASN A 10 8.81 6.71 3.18
C ASN A 10 9.61 5.46 3.50
N GLU A 11 10.63 5.19 2.70
CA GLU A 11 11.48 4.01 2.88
C GLU A 11 12.26 4.07 4.18
N THR A 12 12.64 5.24 4.61
CA THR A 12 13.40 5.42 5.85
C THR A 12 12.56 5.04 7.07
N ARG A 13 11.29 5.45 7.06
CA ARG A 13 10.36 5.11 8.14
C ARG A 13 9.74 3.73 7.95
N GLY A 14 9.75 3.21 6.73
CA GLY A 14 9.27 1.87 6.43
C GLY A 14 7.77 1.76 6.29
N TYR A 15 7.06 2.82 5.89
CA TYR A 15 5.63 2.76 5.66
C TYR A 15 5.16 3.86 4.72
N GLY A 16 3.93 3.70 4.27
CA GLY A 16 3.29 4.70 3.43
C GLY A 16 1.78 4.49 3.39
N PHE A 17 1.12 5.17 2.49
CA PHE A 17 -0.33 5.09 2.34
C PHE A 17 -0.73 4.99 0.88
N ILE A 18 -1.77 4.22 0.65
CA ILE A 18 -2.37 4.05 -0.68
C ILE A 18 -3.76 4.64 -0.63
N ALA A 19 -4.08 5.49 -1.63
CA ALA A 19 -5.43 6.04 -1.78
C ALA A 19 -6.23 5.08 -2.68
N PRO A 20 -7.25 4.40 -2.13
CA PRO A 20 -8.05 3.48 -2.94
C PRO A 20 -8.80 4.19 -4.07
N ASN A 21 -8.94 3.50 -5.20
CA ASN A 21 -9.65 4.06 -6.36
C ASN A 21 -11.15 4.26 -6.10
N ASP A 22 -11.70 3.55 -5.11
CA ASP A 22 -13.12 3.66 -4.79
C ASP A 22 -13.46 4.91 -3.95
N GLY A 23 -12.45 5.72 -3.63
CA GLY A 23 -12.66 6.93 -2.84
C GLY A 23 -12.72 6.71 -1.34
N GLY A 24 -12.42 5.50 -0.87
CA GLY A 24 -12.39 5.20 0.55
C GLY A 24 -11.21 5.83 1.27
N ASN A 25 -11.09 5.52 2.56
CA ASN A 25 -9.99 6.01 3.38
C ASN A 25 -8.66 5.43 2.91
N VAL A 26 -7.59 6.18 3.11
CA VAL A 26 -6.25 5.70 2.76
C VAL A 26 -5.93 4.42 3.55
N VAL A 27 -5.19 3.54 2.91
CA VAL A 27 -4.81 2.25 3.47
C VAL A 27 -3.32 2.29 3.79
N PHE A 28 -2.98 1.90 5.01
CA PHE A 28 -1.59 1.83 5.45
C PHE A 28 -0.87 0.69 4.73
N VAL A 29 0.39 0.92 4.34
CA VAL A 29 1.23 -0.12 3.76
C VAL A 29 2.58 -0.11 4.45
N HIS A 30 2.99 -1.28 4.95
CA HIS A 30 4.28 -1.45 5.60
C HIS A 30 5.33 -1.92 4.60
N ILE A 31 6.59 -1.54 4.83
CA ILE A 31 7.68 -1.92 3.93
C ILE A 31 7.81 -3.45 3.78
N LYS A 32 7.44 -4.20 4.81
CA LYS A 32 7.48 -5.67 4.71
C LYS A 32 6.55 -6.19 3.61
N ALA A 33 5.37 -5.58 3.47
CA ALA A 33 4.44 -5.95 2.40
C ALA A 33 5.02 -5.62 1.03
N VAL A 34 5.71 -4.48 0.93
CA VAL A 34 6.39 -4.07 -0.30
C VAL A 34 7.52 -5.04 -0.64
N GLN A 35 8.30 -5.44 0.34
CA GLN A 35 9.40 -6.39 0.13
C GLN A 35 8.90 -7.77 -0.28
N LYS A 36 7.79 -8.22 0.29
CA LYS A 36 7.16 -9.48 -0.12
C LYS A 36 6.73 -9.46 -1.58
N ALA A 37 6.37 -8.29 -2.09
CA ALA A 37 5.98 -8.12 -3.49
C ALA A 37 7.20 -8.02 -4.42
N GLY A 38 8.41 -8.00 -3.87
CA GLY A 38 9.63 -7.93 -4.66
C GLY A 38 10.16 -6.52 -4.90
N PHE A 39 9.69 -5.54 -4.12
CA PHE A 39 10.10 -4.14 -4.28
C PHE A 39 10.79 -3.65 -3.01
N ASN A 40 11.58 -2.59 -3.14
CA ASN A 40 12.26 -1.97 -2.00
C ASN A 40 11.51 -0.75 -1.47
N GLY A 41 10.51 -0.28 -2.19
CA GLY A 41 9.71 0.88 -1.83
C GLY A 41 8.69 1.15 -2.91
N LEU A 42 7.86 2.14 -2.70
CA LEU A 42 6.83 2.53 -3.66
C LEU A 42 7.05 3.98 -4.07
N VAL A 43 6.75 4.26 -5.34
CA VAL A 43 6.86 5.61 -5.89
C VAL A 43 5.52 6.32 -5.73
N GLU A 44 5.55 7.57 -5.29
CA GLU A 44 4.34 8.39 -5.20
C GLU A 44 3.65 8.44 -6.57
N GLY A 45 2.35 8.20 -6.58
CA GLY A 45 1.56 8.18 -7.82
C GLY A 45 1.52 6.84 -8.52
N ALA A 46 2.27 5.84 -8.06
CA ALA A 46 2.25 4.51 -8.66
C ALA A 46 0.90 3.86 -8.44
N LYS A 47 0.44 3.11 -9.46
CA LYS A 47 -0.83 2.37 -9.36
C LYS A 47 -0.53 0.95 -8.87
N VAL A 48 -1.30 0.52 -7.88
CA VAL A 48 -1.08 -0.78 -7.24
C VAL A 48 -2.41 -1.49 -7.03
N ASP A 49 -2.37 -2.81 -7.11
CA ASP A 49 -3.44 -3.67 -6.64
C ASP A 49 -3.01 -4.24 -5.30
N PHE A 50 -3.96 -4.45 -4.40
CA PHE A 50 -3.64 -4.92 -3.06
C PHE A 50 -4.85 -5.57 -2.41
N ASP A 51 -4.60 -6.35 -1.36
CA ASP A 51 -5.64 -6.85 -0.48
C ASP A 51 -5.65 -6.01 0.78
N VAL A 52 -6.84 -5.75 1.30
CA VAL A 52 -6.99 -5.02 2.56
C VAL A 52 -7.14 -6.04 3.68
N VAL A 53 -6.27 -5.93 4.68
CA VAL A 53 -6.36 -6.74 5.88
C VAL A 53 -6.58 -5.84 7.07
N ASP A 54 -7.39 -6.31 8.01
CA ASP A 54 -7.68 -5.57 9.23
C ASP A 54 -6.70 -6.05 10.30
N ASN A 55 -5.90 -5.12 10.81
CA ASN A 55 -4.91 -5.41 11.83
C ASN A 55 -5.19 -4.51 13.03
N ARG A 56 -5.85 -5.05 14.04
CA ARG A 56 -6.19 -4.34 15.27
C ARG A 56 -6.99 -3.06 15.02
N GLY A 57 -7.99 -3.16 14.15
CA GLY A 57 -8.84 -2.03 13.82
C GLY A 57 -8.26 -1.08 12.79
N LYS A 58 -7.08 -1.38 12.25
CA LYS A 58 -6.47 -0.59 11.20
C LYS A 58 -6.39 -1.39 9.93
N GLN A 59 -6.71 -0.76 8.82
CA GLN A 59 -6.62 -1.41 7.51
C GLN A 59 -5.22 -1.26 6.95
N ALA A 60 -4.66 -2.38 6.50
CA ALA A 60 -3.33 -2.42 5.90
C ALA A 60 -3.38 -3.12 4.55
N ALA A 61 -2.51 -2.72 3.64
CA ALA A 61 -2.40 -3.34 2.33
C ALA A 61 -1.43 -4.52 2.39
N GLU A 62 -1.83 -5.62 1.76
CA GLU A 62 -1.01 -6.82 1.61
C GLU A 62 -1.10 -7.31 0.18
N ASN A 63 -0.22 -8.24 -0.20
CA ASN A 63 -0.22 -8.85 -1.53
C ASN A 63 -0.19 -7.80 -2.64
N LEU A 64 0.75 -6.87 -2.54
CA LEU A 64 0.86 -5.75 -3.46
C LEU A 64 1.28 -6.21 -4.85
N GLN A 65 0.64 -5.64 -5.87
CA GLN A 65 1.05 -5.80 -7.26
C GLN A 65 1.12 -4.42 -7.88
N VAL A 66 2.30 -4.00 -8.28
CA VAL A 66 2.51 -2.70 -8.92
C VAL A 66 2.24 -2.84 -10.41
N LYS A 67 1.41 -1.95 -10.92
CA LYS A 67 1.08 -1.93 -12.34
C LYS A 67 2.00 -1.05 -13.16
#